data_bac9220a7c5d1c14ed0c7be3892531b4
#
_entry.id   bac9220a7c5d1c14ed0c7be3892531b4
#
_cell.length_a   1.000
_cell.length_b   1.000
_cell.length_c   1.000
_cell.angle_alpha   90.00
_cell.angle_beta   90.00
_cell.angle_gamma   90.00
#
_symmetry.space_group_name_H-M   'P 1'
#
loop_
_entity.id
_entity.type
_entity.pdbx_description
1 polymer ?
#
loop_
_entity_poly.entity_id
_entity_poly.type
_entity_poly.pdbx_seq_one_letter_code
_entity_poly.pdbx_strand_id
1 'polypeptide(L)'
;EIDAITAQKETPTFKNTLEKLEKCGKLIGRNTSLLFNLNNAETNDELQRTTQKAAPILTKFQNDVRLNKKLFKRIQRVYQNENRNQLSREKITLLEKEYKSFVRNGANLSISSKKKLREIDTELSQLSLTFGEHILADTQAFYLHIKEEEKLKGLPPSLIEMAAEEARSREKIGWVFTLDYPSYVPFMTYAENRVLRKKFSLEFGKRGFQDNPQNNSKIILKIIRLRKERSQLLGYDSYADFV
;
A
#
# COMPACT_ATOMS: atom_id res chain seq x y z
N GLU A 1 -10.00 15.26 -17.20
CA GLU A 1 -9.26 16.30 -16.45
C GLU A 1 -7.81 16.44 -16.97
N ILE A 2 -6.99 15.39 -16.99
CA ILE A 2 -5.59 15.42 -17.48
C ILE A 2 -5.52 15.88 -18.94
N ASP A 3 -6.39 15.36 -19.81
CA ASP A 3 -6.43 15.76 -21.22
C ASP A 3 -6.78 17.25 -21.37
N ALA A 4 -7.66 17.77 -20.53
CA ALA A 4 -7.99 19.20 -20.52
C ALA A 4 -6.78 20.08 -20.13
N ILE A 5 -5.92 19.60 -19.22
CA ILE A 5 -4.68 20.31 -18.89
C ILE A 5 -3.70 20.27 -20.08
N THR A 6 -3.53 19.10 -20.69
CA THR A 6 -2.53 18.89 -21.75
C THR A 6 -2.92 19.47 -23.12
N ALA A 7 -4.22 19.70 -23.36
CA ALA A 7 -4.74 20.27 -24.58
C ALA A 7 -4.73 21.82 -24.60
N GLN A 8 -4.44 22.49 -23.48
CA GLN A 8 -4.39 23.95 -23.41
C GLN A 8 -3.30 24.51 -24.31
N LYS A 9 -3.67 25.51 -25.13
CA LYS A 9 -2.74 26.24 -26.03
C LYS A 9 -1.97 27.34 -25.29
N GLU A 10 -2.50 27.81 -24.18
CA GLU A 10 -1.91 28.86 -23.35
C GLU A 10 -0.55 28.46 -22.77
N THR A 11 0.30 29.45 -22.55
CA THR A 11 1.58 29.28 -21.87
C THR A 11 1.35 28.60 -20.52
N PRO A 12 2.11 27.54 -20.20
CA PRO A 12 2.01 26.87 -18.90
C PRO A 12 2.38 27.82 -17.75
N THR A 13 1.48 27.91 -16.77
CA THR A 13 1.67 28.65 -15.51
C THR A 13 1.37 27.71 -14.35
N PHE A 14 1.77 28.12 -13.14
CA PHE A 14 1.42 27.38 -11.93
C PHE A 14 -0.10 27.15 -11.84
N LYS A 15 -0.88 28.20 -12.06
CA LYS A 15 -2.34 28.17 -11.96
C LYS A 15 -3.00 27.23 -12.97
N ASN A 16 -2.60 27.30 -14.27
CA ASN A 16 -3.26 26.50 -15.31
C ASN A 16 -2.70 25.08 -15.47
N THR A 17 -1.64 24.73 -14.73
CA THR A 17 -0.99 23.42 -14.79
C THR A 17 -0.97 22.73 -13.43
N LEU A 18 -0.23 23.27 -12.44
CA LEU A 18 -0.05 22.61 -11.14
C LEU A 18 -1.32 22.63 -10.27
N GLU A 19 -1.97 23.80 -10.12
CA GLU A 19 -3.22 23.89 -9.34
C GLU A 19 -4.35 23.05 -9.96
N LYS A 20 -4.40 22.93 -11.28
CA LYS A 20 -5.38 22.06 -11.94
C LYS A 20 -5.05 20.61 -11.73
N LEU A 21 -3.77 20.22 -11.80
CA LEU A 21 -3.32 18.85 -11.56
C LEU A 21 -3.64 18.41 -10.13
N GLU A 22 -3.37 19.27 -9.15
CA GLU A 22 -3.63 18.98 -7.71
C GLU A 22 -5.11 18.76 -7.40
N LYS A 23 -5.99 19.40 -8.18
CA LYS A 23 -7.45 19.24 -8.05
C LYS A 23 -7.99 18.00 -8.76
N CYS A 24 -7.19 17.39 -9.65
CA CYS A 24 -7.59 16.20 -10.39
C CYS A 24 -7.63 14.96 -9.49
N GLY A 25 -8.53 14.04 -9.81
CA GLY A 25 -8.52 12.70 -9.23
C GLY A 25 -9.07 12.58 -7.81
N LYS A 26 -9.66 13.60 -7.22
CA LYS A 26 -10.22 13.55 -5.85
C LYS A 26 -11.22 12.41 -5.67
N LEU A 27 -12.11 12.21 -6.64
CA LEU A 27 -13.12 11.14 -6.58
C LEU A 27 -12.46 9.76 -6.68
N ILE A 28 -11.48 9.60 -7.58
CA ILE A 28 -10.70 8.35 -7.70
C ILE A 28 -9.97 8.07 -6.39
N GLY A 29 -9.27 9.06 -5.84
CA GLY A 29 -8.55 8.91 -4.58
C GLY A 29 -9.46 8.49 -3.43
N ARG A 30 -10.63 9.14 -3.28
CA ARG A 30 -11.61 8.79 -2.23
C ARG A 30 -12.12 7.36 -2.38
N ASN A 31 -12.56 6.97 -3.57
CA ASN A 31 -13.13 5.64 -3.81
C ASN A 31 -12.06 4.54 -3.67
N THR A 32 -10.84 4.81 -4.14
CA THR A 32 -9.70 3.89 -4.01
C THR A 32 -9.33 3.68 -2.54
N SER A 33 -9.22 4.77 -1.77
CA SER A 33 -8.91 4.67 -0.34
C SER A 33 -9.96 3.86 0.41
N LEU A 34 -11.25 4.06 0.12
CA LEU A 34 -12.33 3.29 0.72
C LEU A 34 -12.24 1.81 0.35
N LEU A 35 -12.13 1.50 -0.94
CA LEU A 35 -12.05 0.13 -1.45
C LEU A 35 -10.89 -0.67 -0.83
N PHE A 36 -9.68 -0.12 -0.86
CA PHE A 36 -8.52 -0.82 -0.34
C PHE A 36 -8.46 -0.86 1.20
N ASN A 37 -9.02 0.14 1.88
CA ASN A 37 -9.13 0.10 3.34
C ASN A 37 -10.06 -1.04 3.78
N LEU A 38 -11.24 -1.17 3.18
CA LEU A 38 -12.15 -2.28 3.46
C LEU A 38 -11.53 -3.63 3.13
N ASN A 39 -10.84 -3.75 2.00
CA ASN A 39 -10.15 -5.00 1.64
C ASN A 39 -9.04 -5.39 2.64
N ASN A 40 -8.38 -4.42 3.26
CA ASN A 40 -7.30 -4.69 4.21
C ASN A 40 -7.79 -4.98 5.64
N ALA A 41 -8.97 -4.49 5.98
CA ALA A 41 -9.50 -4.58 7.34
C ALA A 41 -10.53 -5.70 7.49
N GLU A 42 -11.51 -5.77 6.58
CA GLU A 42 -12.65 -6.68 6.67
C GLU A 42 -13.10 -7.09 5.26
N THR A 43 -12.39 -8.05 4.69
CA THR A 43 -12.59 -8.46 3.31
C THR A 43 -13.57 -9.63 3.16
N ASN A 44 -14.04 -9.82 1.94
CA ASN A 44 -14.74 -11.02 1.47
C ASN A 44 -14.32 -11.34 0.02
N ASP A 45 -14.73 -12.48 -0.49
CA ASP A 45 -14.35 -12.95 -1.84
C ASP A 45 -14.71 -11.97 -2.96
N GLU A 46 -15.83 -11.26 -2.82
CA GLU A 46 -16.27 -10.27 -3.82
C GLU A 46 -15.39 -9.03 -3.79
N LEU A 47 -15.08 -8.55 -2.60
CA LEU A 47 -14.21 -7.39 -2.39
C LEU A 47 -12.78 -7.68 -2.86
N GLN A 48 -12.23 -8.86 -2.55
CA GLN A 48 -10.92 -9.29 -3.04
C GLN A 48 -10.89 -9.34 -4.57
N ARG A 49 -11.88 -9.97 -5.20
CA ARG A 49 -11.99 -10.00 -6.68
C ARG A 49 -12.11 -8.62 -7.28
N THR A 50 -12.80 -7.70 -6.63
CA THR A 50 -12.95 -6.32 -7.08
C THR A 50 -11.63 -5.55 -6.98
N THR A 51 -10.91 -5.67 -5.87
CA THR A 51 -9.60 -5.04 -5.69
C THR A 51 -8.55 -5.60 -6.64
N GLN A 52 -8.54 -6.91 -6.88
CA GLN A 52 -7.65 -7.56 -7.86
C GLN A 52 -7.86 -7.02 -9.29
N LYS A 53 -9.11 -6.73 -9.67
CA LYS A 53 -9.44 -6.10 -10.96
C LYS A 53 -9.09 -4.61 -10.98
N ALA A 54 -9.31 -3.90 -9.88
CA ALA A 54 -9.09 -2.45 -9.79
C ALA A 54 -7.59 -2.08 -9.77
N ALA A 55 -6.75 -2.86 -9.09
CA ALA A 55 -5.34 -2.55 -8.90
C ALA A 55 -4.56 -2.31 -10.21
N PRO A 56 -4.62 -3.17 -11.24
CA PRO A 56 -3.93 -2.93 -12.51
C PRO A 56 -4.50 -1.74 -13.28
N ILE A 57 -5.81 -1.46 -13.18
CA ILE A 57 -6.46 -0.30 -13.82
C ILE A 57 -5.93 0.99 -13.19
N LEU A 58 -5.84 1.04 -11.88
CA LEU A 58 -5.32 2.20 -11.14
C LEU A 58 -3.84 2.42 -11.41
N THR A 59 -3.05 1.35 -11.43
CA THR A 59 -1.62 1.41 -11.77
C THR A 59 -1.42 1.91 -13.20
N LYS A 60 -2.21 1.40 -14.15
CA LYS A 60 -2.19 1.89 -15.54
C LYS A 60 -2.52 3.39 -15.59
N PHE A 61 -3.57 3.82 -14.91
CA PHE A 61 -3.95 5.24 -14.86
C PHE A 61 -2.83 6.10 -14.24
N GLN A 62 -2.24 5.70 -13.12
CA GLN A 62 -1.12 6.41 -12.51
C GLN A 62 0.07 6.53 -13.47
N ASN A 63 0.41 5.45 -14.16
CA ASN A 63 1.44 5.46 -15.19
C ASN A 63 1.07 6.35 -16.38
N ASP A 64 -0.21 6.36 -16.80
CA ASP A 64 -0.68 7.25 -17.88
C ASP A 64 -0.53 8.73 -17.53
N VAL A 65 -0.68 9.08 -16.27
CA VAL A 65 -0.44 10.46 -15.78
C VAL A 65 1.06 10.74 -15.65
N ARG A 66 1.81 9.92 -14.91
CA ARG A 66 3.23 10.17 -14.57
C ARG A 66 4.17 10.07 -15.77
N LEU A 67 3.85 9.24 -16.77
CA LEU A 67 4.63 9.08 -17.98
C LEU A 67 4.12 9.92 -19.16
N ASN A 68 3.12 10.78 -18.93
CA ASN A 68 2.54 11.65 -19.97
C ASN A 68 3.54 12.73 -20.39
N LYS A 69 4.04 12.62 -21.62
CA LYS A 69 5.04 13.54 -22.16
C LYS A 69 4.52 15.00 -22.28
N LYS A 70 3.23 15.19 -22.64
CA LYS A 70 2.64 16.52 -22.78
C LYS A 70 2.48 17.19 -21.42
N LEU A 71 1.98 16.46 -20.44
CA LEU A 71 1.84 16.95 -19.07
C LEU A 71 3.21 17.30 -18.46
N PHE A 72 4.18 16.40 -18.57
CA PHE A 72 5.53 16.65 -18.07
C PHE A 72 6.19 17.88 -18.71
N LYS A 73 6.05 18.07 -20.02
CA LYS A 73 6.57 19.28 -20.68
C LYS A 73 5.94 20.57 -20.12
N ARG A 74 4.65 20.56 -19.78
CA ARG A 74 4.01 21.72 -19.14
C ARG A 74 4.57 21.97 -17.75
N ILE A 75 4.69 20.93 -16.90
CA ILE A 75 5.27 21.03 -15.56
C ILE A 75 6.72 21.52 -15.62
N GLN A 76 7.51 20.99 -16.54
CA GLN A 76 8.91 21.42 -16.75
C GLN A 76 9.02 22.90 -17.14
N ARG A 77 8.15 23.39 -18.03
CA ARG A 77 8.12 24.80 -18.37
C ARG A 77 7.75 25.69 -17.19
N VAL A 78 6.76 25.29 -16.39
CA VAL A 78 6.43 26.01 -15.14
C VAL A 78 7.62 26.01 -14.19
N TYR A 79 8.26 24.87 -13.99
CA TYR A 79 9.42 24.74 -13.11
C TYR A 79 10.60 25.64 -13.51
N GLN A 80 10.83 25.81 -14.83
CA GLN A 80 11.93 26.60 -15.39
C GLN A 80 11.64 28.11 -15.45
N ASN A 81 10.38 28.49 -15.76
CA ASN A 81 10.06 29.85 -16.18
C ASN A 81 9.16 30.62 -15.19
N GLU A 82 8.55 29.95 -14.19
CA GLU A 82 7.67 30.62 -13.25
C GLU A 82 8.47 31.55 -12.32
N ASN A 83 7.99 32.77 -12.13
CA ASN A 83 8.61 33.71 -11.18
C ASN A 83 8.32 33.28 -9.75
N ARG A 84 9.29 32.64 -9.11
CA ARG A 84 9.18 32.10 -7.75
C ARG A 84 8.88 33.18 -6.72
N ASN A 85 9.27 34.42 -6.94
CA ASN A 85 8.99 35.52 -6.01
C ASN A 85 7.49 35.87 -5.93
N GLN A 86 6.70 35.44 -6.91
CA GLN A 86 5.24 35.64 -6.95
C GLN A 86 4.47 34.42 -6.40
N LEU A 87 5.16 33.36 -6.00
CA LEU A 87 4.58 32.17 -5.43
C LEU A 87 4.77 32.14 -3.90
N SER A 88 3.74 31.64 -3.20
CA SER A 88 3.91 31.32 -1.79
C SER A 88 4.90 30.17 -1.60
N ARG A 89 5.49 30.02 -0.41
CA ARG A 89 6.39 28.93 -0.06
C ARG A 89 5.76 27.54 -0.33
N GLU A 90 4.49 27.39 -0.06
CA GLU A 90 3.74 26.14 -0.32
C GLU A 90 3.67 25.82 -1.82
N LYS A 91 3.38 26.82 -2.65
CA LYS A 91 3.33 26.67 -4.10
C LYS A 91 4.69 26.32 -4.69
N ILE A 92 5.76 26.92 -4.19
CA ILE A 92 7.14 26.58 -4.58
C ILE A 92 7.43 25.14 -4.21
N THR A 93 7.11 24.74 -2.97
CA THR A 93 7.31 23.36 -2.49
C THR A 93 6.52 22.35 -3.33
N LEU A 94 5.27 22.64 -3.67
CA LEU A 94 4.45 21.80 -4.53
C LEU A 94 5.06 21.64 -5.93
N LEU A 95 5.48 22.76 -6.54
CA LEU A 95 6.13 22.74 -7.85
C LEU A 95 7.39 21.89 -7.88
N GLU A 96 8.25 22.04 -6.86
CA GLU A 96 9.49 21.29 -6.75
C GLU A 96 9.24 19.79 -6.52
N LYS A 97 8.32 19.45 -5.63
CA LYS A 97 7.95 18.08 -5.35
C LYS A 97 7.33 17.39 -6.56
N GLU A 98 6.39 18.06 -7.25
CA GLU A 98 5.76 17.50 -8.45
C GLU A 98 6.76 17.31 -9.58
N TYR A 99 7.61 18.30 -9.88
CA TYR A 99 8.65 18.16 -10.89
C TYR A 99 9.60 16.99 -10.57
N LYS A 100 10.12 16.92 -9.35
CA LYS A 100 10.96 15.80 -8.89
C LYS A 100 10.24 14.47 -8.98
N SER A 101 8.98 14.42 -8.57
CA SER A 101 8.16 13.20 -8.65
C SER A 101 8.03 12.69 -10.08
N PHE A 102 7.75 13.55 -11.05
CA PHE A 102 7.69 13.15 -12.45
C PHE A 102 9.04 12.62 -12.97
N VAL A 103 10.14 13.32 -12.68
CA VAL A 103 11.49 12.91 -13.09
C VAL A 103 11.85 11.55 -12.48
N ARG A 104 11.69 11.39 -11.17
CA ARG A 104 11.99 10.15 -10.43
C ARG A 104 11.14 8.97 -10.88
N ASN A 105 9.93 9.20 -11.37
CA ASN A 105 9.04 8.16 -11.86
C ASN A 105 9.11 7.97 -13.39
N GLY A 106 10.19 8.43 -14.03
CA GLY A 106 10.52 8.04 -15.40
C GLY A 106 9.93 8.92 -16.50
N ALA A 107 9.53 10.17 -16.19
CA ALA A 107 9.03 11.10 -17.21
C ALA A 107 10.01 11.32 -18.37
N ASN A 108 11.31 11.27 -18.11
CA ASN A 108 12.40 11.43 -19.07
C ASN A 108 12.80 10.16 -19.83
N LEU A 109 12.25 9.00 -19.47
CA LEU A 109 12.60 7.74 -20.11
C LEU A 109 12.19 7.69 -21.59
N SER A 110 12.90 6.86 -22.36
CA SER A 110 12.55 6.50 -23.72
C SER A 110 11.18 5.79 -23.78
N ILE A 111 10.56 5.72 -24.96
CA ILE A 111 9.28 5.04 -25.14
C ILE A 111 9.37 3.57 -24.75
N SER A 112 10.45 2.89 -25.13
CA SER A 112 10.69 1.47 -24.79
C SER A 112 10.86 1.25 -23.28
N SER A 113 11.64 2.11 -22.62
CA SER A 113 11.83 2.06 -21.17
C SER A 113 10.52 2.36 -20.41
N LYS A 114 9.71 3.30 -20.91
CA LYS A 114 8.38 3.57 -20.34
C LYS A 114 7.43 2.37 -20.45
N LYS A 115 7.49 1.63 -21.57
CA LYS A 115 6.70 0.41 -21.74
C LYS A 115 7.11 -0.62 -20.69
N LYS A 116 8.41 -0.88 -20.55
CA LYS A 116 8.94 -1.83 -19.57
C LYS A 116 8.60 -1.41 -18.13
N LEU A 117 8.70 -0.12 -17.81
CA LEU A 117 8.32 0.40 -16.50
C LEU A 117 6.85 0.14 -16.17
N ARG A 118 5.94 0.32 -17.15
CA ARG A 118 4.51 0.01 -16.99
C ARG A 118 4.25 -1.46 -16.68
N GLU A 119 4.95 -2.35 -17.37
CA GLU A 119 4.85 -3.80 -17.15
C GLU A 119 5.30 -4.15 -15.72
N ILE A 120 6.44 -3.64 -15.28
CA ILE A 120 6.97 -3.83 -13.93
C ILE A 120 6.02 -3.28 -12.87
N ASP A 121 5.52 -2.05 -13.03
CA ASP A 121 4.62 -1.41 -12.07
C ASP A 121 3.29 -2.16 -11.94
N THR A 122 2.76 -2.64 -13.07
CA THR A 122 1.52 -3.46 -13.07
C THR A 122 1.72 -4.75 -12.30
N GLU A 123 2.82 -5.46 -12.56
CA GLU A 123 3.13 -6.72 -11.89
C GLU A 123 3.41 -6.51 -10.41
N LEU A 124 4.16 -5.47 -10.03
CA LEU A 124 4.41 -5.12 -8.63
C LEU A 124 3.11 -4.81 -7.88
N SER A 125 2.16 -4.12 -8.51
CA SER A 125 0.87 -3.82 -7.86
C SER A 125 0.06 -5.07 -7.56
N GLN A 126 0.02 -6.03 -8.48
CA GLN A 126 -0.67 -7.30 -8.28
C GLN A 126 0.01 -8.17 -7.22
N LEU A 127 1.34 -8.30 -7.29
CA LEU A 127 2.11 -9.07 -6.30
C LEU A 127 1.98 -8.49 -4.88
N SER A 128 1.99 -7.16 -4.75
CA SER A 128 1.84 -6.51 -3.46
C SER A 128 0.44 -6.71 -2.86
N LEU A 129 -0.60 -6.71 -3.70
CA LEU A 129 -1.96 -6.98 -3.27
C LEU A 129 -2.09 -8.44 -2.80
N THR A 130 -1.66 -9.40 -3.62
CA THR A 130 -1.68 -10.83 -3.28
C THR A 130 -0.88 -11.12 -2.01
N PHE A 131 0.28 -10.47 -1.83
CA PHE A 131 1.06 -10.58 -0.61
C PHE A 131 0.26 -10.18 0.64
N GLY A 132 -0.43 -9.05 0.57
CA GLY A 132 -1.28 -8.56 1.67
C GLY A 132 -2.45 -9.48 1.97
N GLU A 133 -3.13 -9.99 0.94
CA GLU A 133 -4.25 -10.93 1.06
C GLU A 133 -3.82 -12.24 1.73
N HIS A 134 -2.64 -12.78 1.38
CA HIS A 134 -2.08 -13.98 2.03
C HIS A 134 -1.79 -13.75 3.52
N ILE A 135 -1.21 -12.59 3.88
CA ILE A 135 -0.98 -12.24 5.29
C ILE A 135 -2.30 -12.13 6.04
N LEU A 136 -3.31 -11.50 5.44
CA LEU A 136 -4.63 -11.34 6.05
C LEU A 136 -5.31 -12.70 6.26
N ALA A 137 -5.27 -13.57 5.26
CA ALA A 137 -5.84 -14.92 5.34
C ALA A 137 -5.20 -15.74 6.47
N ASP A 138 -3.88 -15.76 6.59
CA ASP A 138 -3.19 -16.43 7.68
C ASP A 138 -3.49 -15.78 9.05
N THR A 139 -3.67 -14.46 9.10
CA THR A 139 -4.06 -13.75 10.33
C THR A 139 -5.45 -14.21 10.81
N GLN A 140 -6.40 -14.32 9.89
CA GLN A 140 -7.78 -14.71 10.20
C GLN A 140 -7.94 -16.22 10.47
N ALA A 141 -7.09 -17.05 9.88
CA ALA A 141 -7.16 -18.50 10.03
C ALA A 141 -6.72 -18.99 11.41
N PHE A 142 -5.84 -18.26 12.09
CA PHE A 142 -5.32 -18.67 13.38
C PHE A 142 -6.04 -18.01 14.54
N TYR A 143 -6.30 -18.79 15.57
CA TYR A 143 -6.69 -18.31 16.90
C TYR A 143 -6.13 -19.19 18.00
N LEU A 144 -5.81 -18.56 19.14
CA LEU A 144 -5.39 -19.23 20.36
C LEU A 144 -6.60 -19.41 21.28
N HIS A 145 -7.06 -20.66 21.46
CA HIS A 145 -8.19 -20.97 22.33
C HIS A 145 -7.66 -21.42 23.72
N ILE A 146 -8.11 -20.74 24.77
CA ILE A 146 -7.77 -21.02 26.19
C ILE A 146 -9.07 -21.34 26.91
N LYS A 147 -9.06 -22.45 27.71
CA LYS A 147 -10.20 -22.88 28.51
C LYS A 147 -9.95 -22.71 30.00
N GLU A 148 -8.69 -22.67 30.39
CA GLU A 148 -8.27 -22.62 31.80
C GLU A 148 -7.96 -21.18 32.20
N GLU A 149 -8.70 -20.66 33.18
CA GLU A 149 -8.59 -19.27 33.67
C GLU A 149 -7.18 -18.94 34.19
N GLU A 150 -6.50 -19.89 34.79
CA GLU A 150 -5.14 -19.75 35.31
C GLU A 150 -4.12 -19.32 34.22
N LYS A 151 -4.39 -19.66 32.96
CA LYS A 151 -3.55 -19.30 31.81
C LYS A 151 -3.72 -17.85 31.38
N LEU A 152 -4.71 -17.13 31.91
CA LEU A 152 -4.98 -15.71 31.63
C LEU A 152 -4.20 -14.77 32.54
N LYS A 153 -3.42 -15.31 33.47
CA LYS A 153 -2.69 -14.52 34.47
C LYS A 153 -1.84 -13.42 33.81
N GLY A 154 -1.95 -12.22 34.36
CA GLY A 154 -1.30 -11.01 33.85
C GLY A 154 -2.08 -10.23 32.80
N LEU A 155 -3.08 -10.83 32.15
CA LEU A 155 -3.85 -10.14 31.11
C LEU A 155 -4.79 -9.07 31.70
N PRO A 156 -4.92 -7.91 31.04
CA PRO A 156 -5.88 -6.88 31.43
C PRO A 156 -7.34 -7.38 31.35
N PRO A 157 -8.21 -6.97 32.29
CA PRO A 157 -9.63 -7.38 32.27
C PRO A 157 -10.35 -7.10 30.95
N SER A 158 -10.10 -5.96 30.33
CA SER A 158 -10.70 -5.59 29.02
C SER A 158 -10.28 -6.55 27.89
N LEU A 159 -9.06 -7.05 27.91
CA LEU A 159 -8.60 -8.04 26.93
C LEU A 159 -9.25 -9.40 27.16
N ILE A 160 -9.41 -9.80 28.44
CA ILE A 160 -10.09 -11.06 28.81
C ILE A 160 -11.56 -11.02 28.37
N GLU A 161 -12.23 -9.90 28.59
CA GLU A 161 -13.63 -9.69 28.17
C GLU A 161 -13.80 -9.77 26.65
N MET A 162 -12.92 -9.07 25.91
CA MET A 162 -12.88 -9.13 24.43
C MET A 162 -12.63 -10.57 23.93
N ALA A 163 -11.72 -11.31 24.58
CA ALA A 163 -11.42 -12.69 24.20
C ALA A 163 -12.57 -13.67 24.53
N ALA A 164 -13.33 -13.41 25.59
CA ALA A 164 -14.54 -14.16 25.92
C ALA A 164 -15.65 -13.91 24.90
N GLU A 165 -15.78 -12.67 24.42
CA GLU A 165 -16.74 -12.30 23.39
C GLU A 165 -16.40 -12.94 22.04
N GLU A 166 -15.13 -12.94 21.67
CA GLU A 166 -14.61 -13.64 20.48
C GLU A 166 -14.83 -15.16 20.58
N ALA A 167 -14.69 -15.74 21.75
CA ALA A 167 -15.01 -17.16 21.97
C ALA A 167 -16.52 -17.43 21.78
N ARG A 168 -17.39 -16.58 22.31
CA ARG A 168 -18.85 -16.69 22.13
C ARG A 168 -19.25 -16.58 20.67
N SER A 169 -18.69 -15.64 19.94
CA SER A 169 -18.98 -15.48 18.49
C SER A 169 -18.62 -16.71 17.65
N ARG A 170 -17.67 -17.51 18.16
CA ARG A 170 -17.22 -18.77 17.55
C ARG A 170 -17.86 -20.01 18.21
N GLU A 171 -18.89 -19.84 19.02
CA GLU A 171 -19.57 -20.93 19.74
C GLU A 171 -18.60 -21.78 20.62
N LYS A 172 -17.60 -21.13 21.25
CA LYS A 172 -16.60 -21.76 22.09
C LYS A 172 -16.73 -21.32 23.54
N ILE A 173 -16.45 -22.25 24.46
CA ILE A 173 -16.35 -21.97 25.91
C ILE A 173 -14.91 -21.52 26.22
N GLY A 174 -14.75 -20.47 27.04
CA GLY A 174 -13.46 -19.93 27.43
C GLY A 174 -13.11 -18.66 26.67
N TRP A 175 -11.88 -18.54 26.20
CA TRP A 175 -11.32 -17.30 25.63
C TRP A 175 -10.60 -17.60 24.33
N VAL A 176 -10.82 -16.76 23.34
CA VAL A 176 -10.16 -16.84 22.01
C VAL A 176 -9.36 -15.56 21.79
N PHE A 177 -8.08 -15.72 21.50
CA PHE A 177 -7.18 -14.62 21.12
C PHE A 177 -6.77 -14.79 19.66
N THR A 178 -6.88 -13.70 18.87
CA THR A 178 -6.57 -13.67 17.44
C THR A 178 -5.23 -13.00 17.19
N LEU A 179 -4.69 -13.14 15.96
CA LEU A 179 -3.46 -12.46 15.57
C LEU A 179 -3.66 -10.98 15.19
N ASP A 180 -4.88 -10.45 15.33
CA ASP A 180 -5.15 -9.03 15.14
C ASP A 180 -4.47 -8.20 16.24
N TYR A 181 -3.97 -7.02 15.86
CA TYR A 181 -3.20 -6.17 16.78
C TYR A 181 -3.86 -5.90 18.14
N PRO A 182 -5.18 -5.60 18.21
CA PRO A 182 -5.85 -5.36 19.51
C PRO A 182 -5.86 -6.59 20.45
N SER A 183 -5.78 -7.79 19.91
CA SER A 183 -5.69 -9.05 20.67
C SER A 183 -4.22 -9.44 20.90
N TYR A 184 -3.41 -9.43 19.84
CA TYR A 184 -2.03 -9.91 19.86
C TYR A 184 -1.10 -9.07 20.73
N VAL A 185 -1.09 -7.74 20.54
CA VAL A 185 -0.12 -6.87 21.22
C VAL A 185 -0.31 -6.86 22.73
N PRO A 186 -1.53 -6.67 23.28
CA PRO A 186 -1.70 -6.75 24.74
C PRO A 186 -1.43 -8.13 25.30
N PHE A 187 -1.78 -9.21 24.58
CA PHE A 187 -1.44 -10.57 25.02
C PHE A 187 0.08 -10.75 25.16
N MET A 188 0.85 -10.34 24.16
CA MET A 188 2.31 -10.43 24.16
C MET A 188 2.95 -9.56 25.24
N THR A 189 2.32 -8.42 25.58
CA THR A 189 2.82 -7.47 26.58
C THR A 189 2.58 -7.97 28.01
N TYR A 190 1.40 -8.51 28.27
CA TYR A 190 0.94 -8.72 29.65
C TYR A 190 0.81 -10.17 30.08
N ALA A 191 0.59 -11.14 29.17
CA ALA A 191 0.43 -12.53 29.57
C ALA A 191 1.67 -13.05 30.33
N GLU A 192 1.48 -13.61 31.53
CA GLU A 192 2.58 -14.22 32.30
C GLU A 192 3.03 -15.55 31.69
N ASN A 193 2.12 -16.27 31.00
CA ASN A 193 2.40 -17.59 30.44
C ASN A 193 3.35 -17.51 29.22
N ARG A 194 4.66 -17.77 29.50
CA ARG A 194 5.72 -17.72 28.46
C ARG A 194 5.51 -18.72 27.31
N VAL A 195 4.95 -19.91 27.63
CA VAL A 195 4.73 -20.95 26.61
C VAL A 195 3.68 -20.49 25.60
N LEU A 196 2.60 -19.89 26.10
CA LEU A 196 1.55 -19.32 25.23
C LEU A 196 2.06 -18.13 24.43
N ARG A 197 2.84 -17.22 25.05
CA ARG A 197 3.49 -16.12 24.30
C ARG A 197 4.39 -16.63 23.19
N LYS A 198 5.22 -17.64 23.46
CA LYS A 198 6.10 -18.27 22.44
C LYS A 198 5.27 -18.83 21.29
N LYS A 199 4.23 -19.62 21.58
CA LYS A 199 3.34 -20.18 20.57
C LYS A 199 2.73 -19.05 19.71
N PHE A 200 2.17 -18.05 20.37
CA PHE A 200 1.47 -16.94 19.72
C PHE A 200 2.41 -16.09 18.84
N SER A 201 3.63 -15.80 19.34
CA SER A 201 4.68 -15.12 18.59
C SER A 201 5.13 -15.88 17.35
N LEU A 202 5.28 -17.20 17.45
CA LEU A 202 5.66 -18.03 16.30
C LEU A 202 4.57 -18.03 15.22
N GLU A 203 3.31 -18.13 15.61
CA GLU A 203 2.19 -18.10 14.65
C GLU A 203 2.07 -16.72 13.98
N PHE A 204 2.26 -15.64 14.72
CA PHE A 204 2.32 -14.29 14.15
C PHE A 204 3.46 -14.14 13.14
N GLY A 205 4.66 -14.67 13.47
CA GLY A 205 5.84 -14.59 12.60
C GLY A 205 5.78 -15.45 11.35
N LYS A 206 4.97 -16.52 11.36
CA LYS A 206 4.84 -17.45 10.23
C LYS A 206 3.85 -17.00 9.16
N ARG A 207 3.06 -15.96 9.40
CA ARG A 207 2.03 -15.51 8.45
C ARG A 207 2.63 -15.21 7.07
N GLY A 208 2.03 -15.78 6.04
CA GLY A 208 2.52 -15.71 4.68
C GLY A 208 3.82 -16.50 4.42
N PHE A 209 4.23 -17.35 5.35
CA PHE A 209 5.45 -18.17 5.26
C PHE A 209 5.25 -19.60 5.77
N GLN A 210 4.07 -20.14 5.60
CA GLN A 210 3.72 -21.50 5.97
C GLN A 210 3.65 -22.38 4.72
N ASP A 211 3.62 -23.70 4.93
CA ASP A 211 3.40 -24.66 3.82
C ASP A 211 1.90 -24.75 3.51
N ASN A 212 1.37 -23.70 2.94
CA ASN A 212 -0.03 -23.51 2.57
C ASN A 212 -0.14 -22.64 1.31
N PRO A 213 -1.33 -22.47 0.71
CA PRO A 213 -1.55 -21.63 -0.47
C PRO A 213 -1.17 -20.15 -0.27
N GLN A 214 -1.12 -19.66 0.97
CA GLN A 214 -0.78 -18.28 1.34
C GLN A 214 0.73 -18.03 1.46
N ASN A 215 1.57 -18.98 1.04
CA ASN A 215 3.03 -18.82 1.11
C ASN A 215 3.55 -17.76 0.14
N ASN A 216 4.14 -16.71 0.70
CA ASN A 216 4.66 -15.55 -0.04
C ASN A 216 6.12 -15.68 -0.50
N SER A 217 6.82 -16.78 -0.27
CA SER A 217 8.26 -16.91 -0.57
C SER A 217 8.59 -16.57 -2.02
N LYS A 218 7.81 -17.10 -2.98
CA LYS A 218 8.01 -16.83 -4.41
C LYS A 218 7.65 -15.38 -4.76
N ILE A 219 6.61 -14.84 -4.15
CA ILE A 219 6.14 -13.45 -4.33
C ILE A 219 7.21 -12.48 -3.87
N ILE A 220 7.80 -12.67 -2.69
CA ILE A 220 8.87 -11.84 -2.15
C ILE A 220 10.05 -11.77 -3.10
N LEU A 221 10.54 -12.92 -3.56
CA LEU A 221 11.68 -12.97 -4.49
C LEU A 221 11.39 -12.23 -5.79
N LYS A 222 10.16 -12.35 -6.30
CA LYS A 222 9.73 -11.66 -7.51
C LYS A 222 9.63 -10.15 -7.30
N ILE A 223 9.04 -9.70 -6.19
CA ILE A 223 8.98 -8.27 -5.81
C ILE A 223 10.39 -7.68 -5.71
N ILE A 224 11.33 -8.36 -5.06
CA ILE A 224 12.72 -7.88 -4.91
C ILE A 224 13.39 -7.72 -6.29
N ARG A 225 13.23 -8.69 -7.16
CA ARG A 225 13.78 -8.62 -8.53
C ARG A 225 13.19 -7.47 -9.34
N LEU A 226 11.88 -7.34 -9.34
CA LEU A 226 11.19 -6.26 -10.04
C LEU A 226 11.52 -4.86 -9.48
N ARG A 227 11.65 -4.73 -8.16
CA ARG A 227 12.09 -3.48 -7.53
C ARG A 227 13.51 -3.10 -7.95
N LYS A 228 14.44 -4.06 -8.00
CA LYS A 228 15.80 -3.85 -8.52
C LYS A 228 15.76 -3.42 -9.99
N GLU A 229 15.04 -4.15 -10.83
CA GLU A 229 14.93 -3.84 -12.25
C GLU A 229 14.30 -2.46 -12.49
N ARG A 230 13.27 -2.12 -11.72
CA ARG A 230 12.62 -0.80 -11.73
C ARG A 230 13.61 0.31 -11.39
N SER A 231 14.36 0.18 -10.30
CA SER A 231 15.32 1.20 -9.87
C SER A 231 16.44 1.39 -10.89
N GLN A 232 16.98 0.33 -11.45
CA GLN A 232 17.99 0.40 -12.49
C GLN A 232 17.45 1.06 -13.78
N LEU A 233 16.22 0.76 -14.17
CA LEU A 233 15.55 1.41 -15.30
C LEU A 233 15.40 2.93 -15.10
N LEU A 234 15.23 3.37 -13.85
CA LEU A 234 15.13 4.77 -13.44
C LEU A 234 16.49 5.44 -13.21
N GLY A 235 17.61 4.72 -13.38
CA GLY A 235 18.96 5.26 -13.27
C GLY A 235 19.57 5.18 -11.86
N TYR A 236 19.05 4.32 -10.98
CA TYR A 236 19.57 4.08 -9.64
C TYR A 236 20.26 2.71 -9.58
N ASP A 237 21.34 2.59 -8.83
CA ASP A 237 22.10 1.34 -8.70
C ASP A 237 21.32 0.27 -7.94
N SER A 238 20.59 0.67 -6.93
CA SER A 238 19.75 -0.23 -6.13
C SER A 238 18.36 0.37 -5.82
N TYR A 239 17.48 -0.47 -5.30
CA TYR A 239 16.17 0.01 -4.83
C TYR A 239 16.30 0.90 -3.58
N ALA A 240 17.31 0.65 -2.73
CA ALA A 240 17.58 1.49 -1.57
C ALA A 240 17.99 2.92 -1.98
N ASP A 241 18.78 3.07 -3.05
CA ASP A 241 19.15 4.38 -3.57
C ASP A 241 17.96 5.13 -4.19
N PHE A 242 16.98 4.39 -4.68
CA PHE A 242 15.74 4.96 -5.21
C PHE A 242 14.83 5.48 -4.09
N VAL A 243 14.73 4.83 -2.92
CA VAL A 243 13.80 5.19 -1.83
C VAL A 243 14.31 6.41 -1.06
#